data_0d2a1e75e8b1adf21ed2114c68417ac7
#
_entry.id   0d2a1e75e8b1adf21ed2114c68417ac7
#
_cell.length_a   1.000
_cell.length_b   1.000
_cell.length_c   1.000
_cell.angle_alpha   90.00
_cell.angle_beta   90.00
_cell.angle_gamma   90.00
#
_symmetry.space_group_name_H-M   'P 1'
#
loop_
_entity.id
_entity.type
_entity.pdbx_description
1 polymer ?
#
loop_
_entity_poly.entity_id
_entity_poly.type
_entity_poly.pdbx_seq_one_letter_code
_entity_poly.pdbx_strand_id
1 'polypeptide(L)'
;EAGIAKSQLDAIAVGRGPGAFTGVRLAIAVAQGIALALDRPVLPVSTLAALAMRADGDRILASIDARMGEVYLGAFSRRGDDLVALDDEVVVKPDDATIPEGDSWHGVGTGFAAAEAALSLRLHGRLATVDAAALPHAADVARLAALAFARGEAVAAERIEPAYLRNNVALTLAEQQALRAKG
;
A
#
# COMPACT_ATOMS: atom_id res chain seq x y z
N GLU A 1 -4.03 15.66 22.47
CA GLU A 1 -4.49 15.44 22.10
C GLU A 1 -5.68 16.20 21.45
N ALA A 2 -6.50 15.48 20.68
CA ALA A 2 -7.52 16.13 19.87
C ALA A 2 -8.72 16.71 20.66
N GLY A 3 -8.81 16.44 21.98
CA GLY A 3 -9.88 16.96 22.84
C GLY A 3 -11.28 16.40 22.55
N ILE A 4 -11.39 15.33 21.75
CA ILE A 4 -12.65 14.65 21.44
C ILE A 4 -12.79 13.34 22.22
N ALA A 5 -14.02 12.99 22.59
CA ALA A 5 -14.31 11.71 23.23
C ALA A 5 -14.30 10.58 22.17
N LYS A 6 -13.96 9.36 22.58
CA LYS A 6 -13.95 8.18 21.69
C LYS A 6 -15.32 7.91 21.07
N SER A 7 -16.41 8.24 21.78
CA SER A 7 -17.80 8.11 21.29
C SER A 7 -18.14 9.08 20.16
N GLN A 8 -17.32 10.09 19.93
CA GLN A 8 -17.49 11.08 18.84
C GLN A 8 -16.78 10.66 17.54
N LEU A 9 -16.10 9.52 17.54
CA LEU A 9 -15.52 8.95 16.32
C LEU A 9 -16.63 8.34 15.45
N ASP A 10 -16.62 8.66 14.15
CA ASP A 10 -17.60 8.13 13.19
C ASP A 10 -17.13 6.80 12.58
N ALA A 11 -15.83 6.62 12.42
CA ALA A 11 -15.21 5.44 11.83
C ALA A 11 -13.76 5.26 12.28
N ILE A 12 -13.19 4.08 12.04
CA ILE A 12 -11.78 3.76 12.26
C ILE A 12 -11.09 3.55 10.91
N ALA A 13 -10.03 4.30 10.63
CA ALA A 13 -9.23 4.11 9.43
C ALA A 13 -7.99 3.25 9.72
N VAL A 14 -7.64 2.34 8.82
CA VAL A 14 -6.46 1.48 8.96
C VAL A 14 -5.80 1.19 7.62
N GLY A 15 -4.47 1.20 7.60
CA GLY A 15 -3.69 0.69 6.48
C GLY A 15 -3.83 -0.84 6.39
N ARG A 16 -4.38 -1.35 5.27
CA ARG A 16 -4.60 -2.79 5.07
C ARG A 16 -3.45 -3.52 4.39
N GLY A 17 -2.34 -2.83 4.13
CA GLY A 17 -1.26 -3.32 3.30
C GLY A 17 -1.31 -2.76 1.87
N PRO A 18 -0.38 -3.18 0.98
CA PRO A 18 0.67 -4.18 1.25
C PRO A 18 1.74 -3.68 2.23
N GLY A 19 2.48 -4.61 2.82
CA GLY A 19 3.54 -4.31 3.77
C GLY A 19 4.01 -5.54 4.56
N ALA A 20 4.73 -5.30 5.65
CA ALA A 20 5.24 -6.37 6.52
C ALA A 20 4.10 -7.25 7.07
N PHE A 21 4.20 -8.55 6.84
CA PHE A 21 3.19 -9.57 7.14
C PHE A 21 2.58 -9.44 8.56
N THR A 22 3.43 -9.37 9.58
CA THR A 22 2.99 -9.26 10.98
C THR A 22 2.42 -7.87 11.26
N GLY A 23 3.05 -6.81 10.73
CA GLY A 23 2.62 -5.43 10.98
C GLY A 23 1.23 -5.13 10.44
N VAL A 24 0.93 -5.56 9.22
CA VAL A 24 -0.40 -5.36 8.61
C VAL A 24 -1.48 -6.09 9.40
N ARG A 25 -1.24 -7.35 9.80
CA ARG A 25 -2.21 -8.11 10.60
C ARG A 25 -2.44 -7.51 11.99
N LEU A 26 -1.37 -7.07 12.63
CA LEU A 26 -1.47 -6.42 13.95
C LEU A 26 -2.28 -5.11 13.84
N ALA A 27 -2.01 -4.28 12.83
CA ALA A 27 -2.76 -3.05 12.62
C ALA A 27 -4.26 -3.32 12.41
N ILE A 28 -4.60 -4.31 11.58
CA ILE A 28 -5.98 -4.72 11.34
C ILE A 28 -6.63 -5.23 12.63
N ALA A 29 -5.97 -6.13 13.37
CA ALA A 29 -6.52 -6.68 14.61
C ALA A 29 -6.78 -5.60 15.67
N VAL A 30 -5.88 -4.63 15.81
CA VAL A 30 -6.07 -3.48 16.70
C VAL A 30 -7.24 -2.61 16.24
N ALA A 31 -7.32 -2.29 14.95
CA ALA A 31 -8.41 -1.50 14.40
C ALA A 31 -9.77 -2.20 14.57
N GLN A 32 -9.83 -3.52 14.33
CA GLN A 32 -11.02 -4.33 14.57
C GLN A 32 -11.46 -4.30 16.04
N GLY A 33 -10.52 -4.48 16.96
CA GLY A 33 -10.80 -4.42 18.40
C GLY A 33 -11.37 -3.07 18.84
N ILE A 34 -10.81 -1.97 18.35
CA ILE A 34 -11.27 -0.61 18.63
C ILE A 34 -12.67 -0.40 18.01
N ALA A 35 -12.86 -0.78 16.75
CA ALA A 35 -14.09 -0.60 16.02
C ALA A 35 -15.25 -1.37 16.66
N LEU A 36 -15.04 -2.63 17.05
CA LEU A 36 -16.02 -3.45 17.76
C LEU A 36 -16.36 -2.85 19.13
N ALA A 37 -15.36 -2.38 19.88
CA ALA A 37 -15.60 -1.80 21.21
C ALA A 37 -16.39 -0.47 21.14
N LEU A 38 -16.33 0.25 20.03
CA LEU A 38 -16.99 1.53 19.83
C LEU A 38 -18.25 1.43 18.97
N ASP A 39 -18.57 0.25 18.45
CA ASP A 39 -19.62 0.04 17.47
C ASP A 39 -19.47 1.01 16.26
N ARG A 40 -18.28 0.98 15.64
CA ARG A 40 -17.96 1.85 14.51
C ARG A 40 -17.51 1.04 13.31
N PRO A 41 -17.84 1.50 12.08
CA PRO A 41 -17.34 0.89 10.86
C PRO A 41 -15.84 1.20 10.67
N VAL A 42 -15.23 0.45 9.78
CA VAL A 42 -13.81 0.60 9.45
C VAL A 42 -13.61 0.97 8.00
N LEU A 43 -12.57 1.74 7.73
CA LEU A 43 -12.13 2.14 6.40
C LEU A 43 -10.74 1.56 6.13
N PRO A 44 -10.67 0.47 5.36
CA PRO A 44 -9.40 -0.11 4.92
C PRO A 44 -8.79 0.74 3.81
N VAL A 45 -7.59 1.26 4.04
CA VAL A 45 -6.85 2.10 3.07
C VAL A 45 -5.63 1.33 2.59
N SER A 46 -5.34 1.40 1.29
CA SER A 46 -4.09 0.88 0.74
C SER A 46 -2.89 1.62 1.33
N THR A 47 -1.86 0.86 1.71
CA THR A 47 -0.59 1.43 2.17
C THR A 47 0.14 2.14 1.03
N LEU A 48 0.03 1.65 -0.22
CA LEU A 48 0.59 2.31 -1.40
C LEU A 48 -0.16 3.60 -1.72
N ALA A 49 -1.48 3.64 -1.58
CA ALA A 49 -2.24 4.87 -1.73
C ALA A 49 -1.86 5.91 -0.66
N ALA A 50 -1.74 5.50 0.60
CA ALA A 50 -1.29 6.39 1.68
C ALA A 50 0.14 6.91 1.43
N LEU A 51 1.03 6.08 0.88
CA LEU A 51 2.37 6.47 0.48
C LEU A 51 2.34 7.45 -0.70
N ALA A 52 1.47 7.23 -1.69
CA ALA A 52 1.31 8.11 -2.84
C ALA A 52 0.88 9.53 -2.46
N MET A 53 0.18 9.70 -1.34
CA MET A 53 -0.14 11.04 -0.80
C MET A 53 1.09 11.87 -0.45
N ARG A 54 2.25 11.24 -0.25
CA ARG A 54 3.52 11.89 0.11
C ARG A 54 4.24 12.52 -1.10
N ALA A 55 3.87 12.16 -2.32
CA ALA A 55 4.43 12.75 -3.53
C ALA A 55 3.65 13.99 -3.96
N ASP A 56 4.34 14.95 -4.53
CA ASP A 56 3.72 16.06 -5.25
C ASP A 56 3.49 15.65 -6.72
N GLY A 57 2.47 16.19 -7.36
CA GLY A 57 2.18 15.94 -8.76
C GLY A 57 0.99 15.02 -9.02
N ASP A 58 0.62 14.91 -10.31
CA ASP A 58 -0.62 14.27 -10.74
C ASP A 58 -0.47 12.78 -11.07
N ARG A 59 0.76 12.34 -11.39
CA ARG A 59 1.09 10.95 -11.75
C ARG A 59 2.08 10.39 -10.76
N ILE A 60 1.67 9.44 -9.97
CA ILE A 60 2.44 8.97 -8.83
C ILE A 60 2.65 7.46 -8.94
N LEU A 61 3.90 7.03 -8.77
CA LEU A 61 4.29 5.64 -8.57
C LEU A 61 4.69 5.45 -7.11
N ALA A 62 3.88 4.73 -6.36
CA ALA A 62 4.21 4.35 -4.99
C ALA A 62 4.82 2.96 -4.97
N SER A 63 5.97 2.80 -4.32
CA SER A 63 6.66 1.52 -4.25
C SER A 63 7.28 1.26 -2.89
N ILE A 64 7.09 0.05 -2.38
CA ILE A 64 7.63 -0.42 -1.09
C ILE A 64 8.49 -1.65 -1.33
N ASP A 65 9.65 -1.74 -0.68
CA ASP A 65 10.48 -2.94 -0.68
C ASP A 65 9.69 -4.16 -0.16
N ALA A 66 9.44 -5.12 -1.02
CA ALA A 66 8.72 -6.35 -0.69
C ALA A 66 9.65 -7.48 -0.24
N ARG A 67 10.96 -7.22 -0.11
CA ARG A 67 12.01 -8.19 0.14
C ARG A 67 12.19 -9.17 -1.02
N MET A 68 13.22 -10.02 -0.94
CA MET A 68 13.53 -11.07 -1.92
C MET A 68 13.76 -10.53 -3.35
N GLY A 69 14.22 -9.28 -3.48
CA GLY A 69 14.45 -8.63 -4.78
C GLY A 69 13.16 -8.18 -5.48
N GLU A 70 12.03 -8.15 -4.78
CA GLU A 70 10.74 -7.68 -5.30
C GLU A 70 10.31 -6.36 -4.65
N VAL A 71 9.37 -5.68 -5.29
CA VAL A 71 8.73 -4.47 -4.79
C VAL A 71 7.21 -4.61 -4.85
N TYR A 72 6.52 -4.05 -3.88
CA TYR A 72 5.11 -3.70 -4.03
C TYR A 72 5.04 -2.41 -4.86
N LEU A 73 4.14 -2.36 -5.82
CA LEU A 73 4.01 -1.23 -6.73
C LEU A 73 2.54 -0.91 -6.98
N GLY A 74 2.23 0.38 -6.98
CA GLY A 74 0.93 0.93 -7.37
C GLY A 74 1.11 2.23 -8.14
N ALA A 75 0.28 2.43 -9.15
CA ALA A 75 0.24 3.63 -9.98
C ALA A 75 -1.04 4.41 -9.70
N PHE A 76 -0.92 5.71 -9.45
CA PHE A 76 -2.03 6.57 -9.06
C PHE A 76 -2.06 7.85 -9.89
N SER A 77 -3.28 8.37 -10.09
CA SER A 77 -3.52 9.73 -10.57
C SER A 77 -4.16 10.56 -9.46
N ARG A 78 -3.63 11.76 -9.21
CA ARG A 78 -4.20 12.70 -8.25
C ARG A 78 -5.43 13.39 -8.84
N ARG A 79 -6.48 13.47 -8.05
CA ARG A 79 -7.74 14.17 -8.37
C ARG A 79 -8.14 15.09 -7.21
N GLY A 80 -7.59 16.30 -7.19
CA GLY A 80 -7.71 17.18 -6.03
C GLY A 80 -7.02 16.54 -4.81
N ASP A 81 -7.79 16.34 -3.74
CA ASP A 81 -7.31 15.73 -2.50
C ASP A 81 -7.37 14.18 -2.53
N ASP A 82 -7.94 13.57 -3.57
CA ASP A 82 -8.09 12.12 -3.72
C ASP A 82 -7.07 11.52 -4.69
N LEU A 83 -6.92 10.20 -4.62
CA LEU A 83 -6.09 9.40 -5.50
C LEU A 83 -6.94 8.33 -6.18
N VAL A 84 -6.79 8.22 -7.49
CA VAL A 84 -7.40 7.16 -8.30
C VAL A 84 -6.32 6.19 -8.71
N ALA A 85 -6.46 4.92 -8.35
CA ALA A 85 -5.59 3.85 -8.83
C ALA A 85 -5.78 3.71 -10.36
N LEU A 86 -4.66 3.63 -11.08
CA LEU A 86 -4.66 3.47 -12.53
C LEU A 86 -4.64 2.01 -12.95
N ASP A 87 -4.06 1.15 -12.10
CA ASP A 87 -3.98 -0.29 -12.26
C ASP A 87 -4.08 -0.97 -10.89
N ASP A 88 -4.18 -2.29 -10.89
CA ASP A 88 -4.09 -3.10 -9.68
C ASP A 88 -2.70 -2.98 -9.04
N GLU A 89 -2.68 -2.99 -7.72
CA GLU A 89 -1.44 -3.07 -6.95
C GLU A 89 -0.81 -4.45 -7.11
N VAL A 90 0.51 -4.50 -7.31
CA VAL A 90 1.22 -5.76 -7.57
C VAL A 90 2.44 -5.94 -6.67
N VAL A 91 2.88 -7.20 -6.53
CA VAL A 91 4.24 -7.55 -6.09
C VAL A 91 4.98 -8.11 -7.29
N VAL A 92 6.16 -7.56 -7.59
CA VAL A 92 6.87 -7.85 -8.83
C VAL A 92 8.36 -7.54 -8.69
N LYS A 93 9.21 -8.20 -9.48
CA LYS A 93 10.59 -7.76 -9.62
C LYS A 93 10.63 -6.42 -10.36
N PRO A 94 11.57 -5.52 -10.01
CA PRO A 94 11.70 -4.23 -10.69
C PRO A 94 11.77 -4.33 -12.21
N ASP A 95 12.44 -5.37 -12.74
CA ASP A 95 12.63 -5.59 -14.18
C ASP A 95 11.32 -5.99 -14.88
N ASP A 96 10.43 -6.67 -14.18
CA ASP A 96 9.14 -7.15 -14.71
C ASP A 96 7.99 -6.17 -14.48
N ALA A 97 8.24 -5.04 -13.77
CA ALA A 97 7.21 -4.08 -13.42
C ALA A 97 6.57 -3.44 -14.67
N THR A 98 5.27 -3.53 -14.80
CA THR A 98 4.51 -2.80 -15.82
C THR A 98 4.09 -1.45 -15.26
N ILE A 99 4.36 -0.38 -16.01
CA ILE A 99 4.03 0.99 -15.62
C ILE A 99 3.11 1.56 -16.69
N PRO A 100 2.00 2.21 -16.33
CA PRO A 100 1.11 2.85 -17.28
C PRO A 100 1.86 3.83 -18.20
N GLU A 101 1.37 4.04 -19.39
CA GLU A 101 1.99 4.93 -20.36
C GLU A 101 2.13 6.37 -19.84
N GLY A 102 3.10 7.08 -20.41
CA GLY A 102 3.41 8.50 -20.12
C GLY A 102 4.65 8.68 -19.27
N ASP A 103 5.03 9.94 -19.15
CA ASP A 103 6.23 10.43 -18.47
C ASP A 103 5.85 11.32 -17.28
N SER A 104 6.87 11.91 -16.66
CA SER A 104 6.73 12.83 -15.52
C SER A 104 6.09 12.18 -14.30
N TRP A 105 6.42 10.91 -14.04
CA TRP A 105 5.99 10.22 -12.84
C TRP A 105 6.74 10.68 -11.60
N HIS A 106 6.05 10.83 -10.51
CA HIS A 106 6.62 11.11 -9.19
C HIS A 106 6.74 9.79 -8.41
N GLY A 107 7.97 9.29 -8.29
CA GLY A 107 8.26 8.07 -7.55
C GLY A 107 8.34 8.32 -6.05
N VAL A 108 7.71 7.48 -5.23
CA VAL A 108 7.70 7.62 -3.78
C VAL A 108 7.77 6.28 -3.08
N GLY A 109 8.66 6.17 -2.08
CA GLY A 109 8.79 5.03 -1.18
C GLY A 109 10.01 4.13 -1.40
N THR A 110 10.21 3.24 -0.44
CA THR A 110 11.44 2.44 -0.27
C THR A 110 11.73 1.45 -1.41
N GLY A 111 10.73 1.11 -2.22
CA GLY A 111 10.92 0.26 -3.40
C GLY A 111 11.83 0.87 -4.46
N PHE A 112 11.94 2.21 -4.51
CA PHE A 112 12.85 2.90 -5.42
C PHE A 112 14.34 2.79 -5.04
N ALA A 113 14.65 2.47 -3.78
CA ALA A 113 15.99 2.16 -3.32
C ALA A 113 16.28 0.65 -3.24
N ALA A 114 15.25 -0.20 -3.32
CA ALA A 114 15.37 -1.64 -3.23
C ALA A 114 16.10 -2.24 -4.44
N ALA A 115 16.69 -3.43 -4.28
CA ALA A 115 17.39 -4.16 -5.35
C ALA A 115 18.39 -3.26 -6.12
N GLU A 116 19.27 -2.58 -5.39
CA GLU A 116 20.28 -1.66 -5.97
C GLU A 116 19.65 -0.53 -6.81
N ALA A 117 18.47 -0.04 -6.40
CA ALA A 117 17.70 0.98 -7.09
C ALA A 117 17.25 0.59 -8.52
N ALA A 118 17.07 -0.70 -8.78
CA ALA A 118 16.75 -1.23 -10.12
C ALA A 118 15.50 -0.55 -10.72
N LEU A 119 14.44 -0.32 -9.91
CA LEU A 119 13.24 0.37 -10.38
C LEU A 119 13.54 1.83 -10.80
N SER A 120 14.33 2.56 -10.01
CA SER A 120 14.74 3.93 -10.31
C SER A 120 15.59 4.01 -11.58
N LEU A 121 16.54 3.11 -11.73
CA LEU A 121 17.42 3.05 -12.91
C LEU A 121 16.62 2.74 -14.18
N ARG A 122 15.74 1.74 -14.11
CA ARG A 122 14.91 1.34 -15.25
C ARG A 122 13.96 2.46 -15.71
N LEU A 123 13.41 3.22 -14.77
CA LEU A 123 12.40 4.25 -15.05
C LEU A 123 12.96 5.66 -15.13
N HIS A 124 14.29 5.85 -15.05
CA HIS A 124 14.90 7.17 -14.90
C HIS A 124 14.43 8.20 -15.93
N GLY A 125 14.20 7.78 -17.18
CA GLY A 125 13.70 8.66 -18.25
C GLY A 125 12.21 9.01 -18.17
N ARG A 126 11.46 8.35 -17.29
CA ARG A 126 10.03 8.56 -17.07
C ARG A 126 9.71 9.19 -15.72
N LEU A 127 10.70 9.29 -14.83
CA LEU A 127 10.54 9.85 -13.49
C LEU A 127 10.92 11.33 -13.49
N ALA A 128 10.02 12.19 -13.02
CA ALA A 128 10.29 13.60 -12.76
C ALA A 128 11.03 13.78 -11.42
N THR A 129 10.59 13.06 -10.39
CA THR A 129 11.21 13.07 -9.05
C THR A 129 11.15 11.68 -8.44
N VAL A 130 12.02 11.42 -7.46
CA VAL A 130 11.97 10.22 -6.62
C VAL A 130 12.29 10.60 -5.18
N ASP A 131 11.39 10.23 -4.26
CA ASP A 131 11.66 10.20 -2.83
C ASP A 131 11.65 8.75 -2.33
N ALA A 132 12.82 8.12 -2.37
CA ALA A 132 13.02 6.73 -1.95
C ALA A 132 13.03 6.54 -0.42
N ALA A 133 13.00 7.61 0.37
CA ALA A 133 12.99 7.57 1.83
C ALA A 133 11.58 7.77 2.42
N ALA A 134 10.61 8.19 1.62
CA ALA A 134 9.25 8.42 2.08
C ALA A 134 8.62 7.14 2.64
N LEU A 135 7.86 7.31 3.71
CA LEU A 135 7.08 6.25 4.36
C LEU A 135 5.60 6.63 4.40
N PRO A 136 4.68 5.66 4.38
CA PRO A 136 3.26 5.91 4.54
C PRO A 136 2.98 6.55 5.92
N HIS A 137 2.07 7.50 5.97
CA HIS A 137 1.77 8.24 7.17
C HIS A 137 0.31 8.06 7.59
N ALA A 138 0.05 7.91 8.89
CA ALA A 138 -1.31 7.70 9.41
C ALA A 138 -2.27 8.86 9.09
N ALA A 139 -1.76 10.10 9.01
CA ALA A 139 -2.56 11.24 8.60
C ALA A 139 -3.08 11.12 7.15
N ASP A 140 -2.29 10.52 6.26
CA ASP A 140 -2.69 10.31 4.86
C ASP A 140 -3.69 9.15 4.75
N VAL A 141 -3.55 8.10 5.59
CA VAL A 141 -4.59 7.09 5.76
C VAL A 141 -5.91 7.72 6.20
N ALA A 142 -5.88 8.62 7.18
CA ALA A 142 -7.09 9.29 7.67
C ALA A 142 -7.73 10.20 6.61
N ARG A 143 -6.93 10.93 5.80
CA ARG A 143 -7.43 11.79 4.70
C ARG A 143 -8.14 10.96 3.63
N LEU A 144 -7.51 9.91 3.14
CA LEU A 144 -8.12 9.01 2.15
C LEU A 144 -9.36 8.31 2.71
N ALA A 145 -9.31 7.89 3.97
CA ALA A 145 -10.46 7.28 4.65
C ALA A 145 -11.64 8.25 4.79
N ALA A 146 -11.41 9.53 5.05
CA ALA A 146 -12.48 10.52 5.14
C ALA A 146 -13.22 10.67 3.79
N LEU A 147 -12.50 10.65 2.68
CA LEU A 147 -13.09 10.66 1.33
C LEU A 147 -13.86 9.37 1.05
N ALA A 148 -13.30 8.21 1.41
CA ALA A 148 -13.95 6.91 1.28
C ALA A 148 -15.21 6.82 2.16
N PHE A 149 -15.19 7.37 3.37
CA PHE A 149 -16.34 7.44 4.26
C PHE A 149 -17.48 8.27 3.65
N ALA A 150 -17.15 9.43 3.05
CA ALA A 150 -18.13 10.26 2.37
C ALA A 150 -18.78 9.57 1.16
N ARG A 151 -18.08 8.59 0.55
CA ARG A 151 -18.61 7.75 -0.54
C ARG A 151 -19.38 6.50 -0.04
N GLY A 152 -19.46 6.29 1.29
CA GLY A 152 -20.14 5.13 1.88
C GLY A 152 -19.35 3.81 1.76
N GLU A 153 -18.02 3.87 1.64
CA GLU A 153 -17.12 2.71 1.45
C GLU A 153 -16.70 2.05 2.77
N ALA A 154 -17.28 2.45 3.88
CA ALA A 154 -17.00 1.86 5.18
C ALA A 154 -17.52 0.41 5.25
N VAL A 155 -16.77 -0.46 5.91
CA VAL A 155 -17.11 -1.88 6.08
C VAL A 155 -17.23 -2.23 7.56
N ALA A 156 -17.95 -3.32 7.84
CA ALA A 156 -17.99 -3.89 9.19
C ALA A 156 -16.59 -4.39 9.60
N ALA A 157 -16.26 -4.26 10.88
CA ALA A 157 -14.92 -4.55 11.40
C ALA A 157 -14.45 -5.97 11.05
N GLU A 158 -15.32 -6.96 11.09
CA GLU A 158 -15.02 -8.36 10.78
C GLU A 158 -14.74 -8.63 9.29
N ARG A 159 -15.06 -7.69 8.39
CA ARG A 159 -14.87 -7.83 6.94
C ARG A 159 -13.56 -7.28 6.43
N ILE A 160 -12.72 -6.73 7.30
CA ILE A 160 -11.41 -6.23 6.86
C ILE A 160 -10.48 -7.39 6.59
N GLU A 161 -9.90 -7.38 5.40
CA GLU A 161 -8.87 -8.31 4.98
C GLU A 161 -7.57 -7.58 4.61
N PRO A 162 -6.40 -8.17 4.94
CA PRO A 162 -5.12 -7.66 4.47
C PRO A 162 -5.03 -7.72 2.94
N ALA A 163 -4.34 -6.78 2.32
CA ALA A 163 -3.99 -6.86 0.90
C ALA A 163 -2.89 -7.92 0.70
N TYR A 164 -3.29 -9.11 0.31
CA TYR A 164 -2.38 -10.21 -0.02
C TYR A 164 -2.02 -10.16 -1.50
N LEU A 165 -0.92 -9.48 -1.84
CA LEU A 165 -0.45 -9.41 -3.23
C LEU A 165 0.47 -10.58 -3.60
N ARG A 166 1.09 -11.22 -2.60
CA ARG A 166 1.98 -12.38 -2.84
C ARG A 166 1.22 -13.67 -2.67
N ASN A 167 0.93 -14.36 -3.78
CA ASN A 167 0.20 -15.62 -3.79
C ASN A 167 1.09 -16.85 -3.56
N ASN A 168 2.42 -16.76 -3.82
CA ASN A 168 3.37 -17.86 -3.71
C ASN A 168 4.33 -17.68 -2.53
N VAL A 169 3.82 -17.75 -1.30
CA VAL A 169 4.62 -17.55 -0.08
C VAL A 169 5.32 -18.82 0.40
N ALA A 170 4.85 -19.97 -0.02
CA ALA A 170 5.44 -21.26 0.31
C ALA A 170 5.43 -22.18 -0.92
N LEU A 171 6.55 -22.83 -1.16
CA LEU A 171 6.62 -23.90 -2.16
C LEU A 171 5.66 -25.02 -1.74
N THR A 172 4.90 -25.53 -2.69
CA THR A 172 4.11 -26.74 -2.48
C THR A 172 5.04 -27.92 -2.15
N LEU A 173 4.51 -28.96 -1.52
CA LEU A 173 5.28 -30.18 -1.23
C LEU A 173 5.96 -30.75 -2.48
N ALA A 174 5.31 -30.69 -3.63
CA ALA A 174 5.85 -31.14 -4.91
C ALA A 174 7.04 -30.29 -5.38
N GLU A 175 6.95 -28.96 -5.26
CA GLU A 175 8.05 -28.03 -5.59
C GLU A 175 9.23 -28.16 -4.64
N GLN A 176 8.96 -28.38 -3.33
CA GLN A 176 10.01 -28.65 -2.34
C GLN A 176 10.74 -29.98 -2.64
N GLN A 177 10.01 -31.02 -3.05
CA GLN A 177 10.60 -32.30 -3.44
C GLN A 177 11.41 -32.19 -4.73
N ALA A 178 10.92 -31.43 -5.72
CA ALA A 178 11.65 -31.17 -6.97
C ALA A 178 12.95 -30.37 -6.76
N LEU A 179 12.95 -29.43 -5.81
CA LEU A 179 14.16 -28.68 -5.42
C LEU A 179 15.19 -29.58 -4.73
N ARG A 180 14.76 -30.49 -3.84
CA ARG A 180 15.63 -31.46 -3.14
C ARG A 180 16.20 -32.52 -4.07
N ALA A 181 15.53 -32.81 -5.18
CA ALA A 181 16.00 -33.79 -6.17
C ALA A 181 17.03 -33.21 -7.15
N LYS A 182 17.23 -31.86 -7.15
CA LYS A 182 18.19 -31.17 -8.04
C LYS A 182 19.48 -30.71 -7.34
N GLY A 183 19.60 -30.90 -6.04
CA GLY A 183 20.79 -30.59 -5.25
C GLY A 183 21.41 -31.85 -4.68
#